data_2013991d1965b19bcf9cc0bf40baa83f
#
_entry.id   2013991d1965b19bcf9cc0bf40baa83f
#
_cell.length_a   1.000
_cell.length_b   1.000
_cell.length_c   1.000
_cell.angle_alpha   90.00
_cell.angle_beta   90.00
_cell.angle_gamma   90.00
#
_symmetry.space_group_name_H-M   'P 1'
#
loop_
_entity.id
_entity.type
_entity.pdbx_description
1 polymer ?
#
loop_
_entity_poly.entity_id
_entity_poly.type
_entity_poly.pdbx_seq_one_letter_code
_entity_poly.pdbx_strand_id
1 'polypeptide(L)'
;MSSAPHPRVVMVGAVPMSGLVVEVPDPRAVIVAIHGGGTSAAYFDCPGHPRLSLLRSAASHGFTAIALDRPGYGASALYQDELMAPERRVELAVCAVDEIAPPGGRGAGVFLLAHSAGCDLAMRMAVDGFDTEVLGVELAGTGLSFQSRAKAVLSQATTARRPEGLRGLLWHPINLYPPELVTGGLSAPRAEYEFETTSNWAQRDFPAIAARVRVPVEVSVAEYESVWEATPTANAEVAEMFTASPRVVINEVAGAGHNLSVGLAADAYHQHVLSFVEECLIACKGMDVEVEAS
;
A
#
# COMPACT_ATOMS: atom_id res chain seq x y z
N MET A 1 -9.56 -11.94 21.89
CA MET A 1 -9.56 -10.47 21.79
C MET A 1 -8.41 -10.13 20.85
N SER A 2 -8.68 -9.48 19.72
CA SER A 2 -7.60 -9.01 18.81
C SER A 2 -6.71 -8.04 19.59
N SER A 3 -5.39 -8.26 19.58
CA SER A 3 -4.43 -7.34 20.19
C SER A 3 -4.51 -5.98 19.49
N ALA A 4 -4.27 -4.89 20.24
CA ALA A 4 -4.21 -3.56 19.64
C ALA A 4 -2.93 -3.44 18.79
N PRO A 5 -2.95 -2.70 17.67
CA PRO A 5 -1.72 -2.37 16.95
C PRO A 5 -0.70 -1.73 17.89
N HIS A 6 0.54 -2.16 17.80
CA HIS A 6 1.64 -1.65 18.61
C HIS A 6 2.84 -1.27 17.75
N PRO A 7 3.61 -0.25 18.15
CA PRO A 7 4.81 0.16 17.43
C PRO A 7 5.87 -0.94 17.48
N ARG A 8 6.54 -1.14 16.34
CA ARG A 8 7.69 -2.02 16.20
C ARG A 8 8.83 -1.26 15.53
N VAL A 9 10.03 -1.42 16.02
CA VAL A 9 11.26 -0.95 15.38
C VAL A 9 12.21 -2.12 15.27
N VAL A 10 12.77 -2.31 14.08
CA VAL A 10 13.78 -3.34 13.78
C VAL A 10 14.98 -2.70 13.10
N MET A 11 16.15 -3.32 13.23
CA MET A 11 17.37 -2.84 12.59
C MET A 11 17.66 -3.64 11.33
N VAL A 12 17.78 -2.97 10.20
CA VAL A 12 18.24 -3.57 8.94
C VAL A 12 19.65 -3.02 8.65
N GLY A 13 20.66 -3.76 9.06
CA GLY A 13 22.00 -3.23 9.12
C GLY A 13 22.09 -2.04 10.06
N ALA A 14 22.48 -0.87 9.56
CA ALA A 14 22.56 0.38 10.33
C ALA A 14 21.27 1.21 10.29
N VAL A 15 20.27 0.83 9.47
CA VAL A 15 19.04 1.60 9.26
C VAL A 15 17.92 1.07 10.14
N PRO A 16 17.35 1.87 11.06
CA PRO A 16 16.16 1.49 11.81
C PRO A 16 14.92 1.60 10.91
N MET A 17 14.11 0.54 10.86
CA MET A 17 12.82 0.52 10.22
C MET A 17 11.71 0.42 11.26
N SER A 18 10.61 1.14 11.07
CA SER A 18 9.50 1.19 12.01
C SER A 18 8.17 0.86 11.34
N GLY A 19 7.17 0.57 12.16
CA GLY A 19 5.81 0.33 11.73
C GLY A 19 4.87 0.06 12.89
N LEU A 20 3.63 -0.27 12.56
CA LEU A 20 2.61 -0.77 13.48
C LEU A 20 2.31 -2.23 13.15
N VAL A 21 2.20 -3.06 14.17
CA VAL A 21 2.00 -4.50 14.01
C VAL A 21 0.85 -5.00 14.86
N VAL A 22 0.06 -5.92 14.32
CA VAL A 22 -0.83 -6.80 15.09
C VAL A 22 -0.46 -8.23 14.72
N GLU A 23 0.11 -8.94 15.69
CA GLU A 23 0.47 -10.34 15.53
C GLU A 23 -0.70 -11.24 15.97
N VAL A 24 -0.92 -12.31 15.21
CA VAL A 24 -1.81 -13.40 15.61
C VAL A 24 -1.00 -14.70 15.70
N PRO A 25 -1.30 -15.58 16.65
CA PRO A 25 -0.70 -16.91 16.68
C PRO A 25 -1.08 -17.70 15.41
N ASP A 26 -0.12 -18.42 14.83
CA ASP A 26 -0.31 -19.27 13.65
C ASP A 26 -1.08 -18.54 12.52
N PRO A 27 -0.53 -17.42 12.00
CA PRO A 27 -1.25 -16.60 11.03
C PRO A 27 -1.53 -17.37 9.75
N ARG A 28 -2.68 -17.13 9.15
CA ARG A 28 -3.07 -17.69 7.85
C ARG A 28 -2.19 -17.14 6.72
N ALA A 29 -1.83 -15.88 6.82
CA ALA A 29 -0.86 -15.15 6.01
C ALA A 29 -0.45 -13.86 6.74
N VAL A 30 0.53 -13.15 6.19
CA VAL A 30 0.94 -11.82 6.64
C VAL A 30 0.47 -10.77 5.64
N ILE A 31 -0.24 -9.75 6.10
CA ILE A 31 -0.59 -8.58 5.29
C ILE A 31 0.38 -7.46 5.59
N VAL A 32 1.12 -7.00 4.58
CA VAL A 32 2.05 -5.87 4.66
C VAL A 32 1.42 -4.66 3.98
N ALA A 33 1.10 -3.64 4.75
CA ALA A 33 0.45 -2.42 4.30
C ALA A 33 1.45 -1.27 4.18
N ILE A 34 1.52 -0.64 3.00
CA ILE A 34 2.50 0.38 2.61
C ILE A 34 1.79 1.71 2.37
N HIS A 35 2.04 2.70 3.22
CA HIS A 35 1.35 3.99 3.21
C HIS A 35 1.76 4.91 2.04
N GLY A 36 0.92 5.90 1.75
CA GLY A 36 1.13 6.93 0.73
C GLY A 36 2.15 8.01 1.09
N GLY A 37 2.23 9.04 0.27
CA GLY A 37 3.13 10.17 0.47
C GLY A 37 2.74 11.07 1.64
N GLY A 38 3.75 11.50 2.43
CA GLY A 38 3.57 12.47 3.51
C GLY A 38 2.67 12.00 4.66
N THR A 39 2.55 10.70 4.87
CA THR A 39 1.87 10.05 5.99
C THR A 39 2.77 8.96 6.60
N SER A 40 2.26 8.06 7.43
CA SER A 40 3.00 7.02 8.11
C SER A 40 2.17 5.74 8.21
N ALA A 41 2.72 4.69 8.83
CA ALA A 41 2.02 3.45 9.16
C ALA A 41 0.67 3.66 9.87
N ALA A 42 0.52 4.76 10.62
CA ALA A 42 -0.72 5.13 11.29
C ALA A 42 -1.92 5.33 10.33
N TYR A 43 -1.68 5.50 9.04
CA TYR A 43 -2.72 5.54 8.01
C TYR A 43 -3.61 4.29 8.03
N PHE A 44 -3.04 3.12 8.32
CA PHE A 44 -3.77 1.85 8.34
C PHE A 44 -4.36 1.46 9.70
N ASP A 45 -4.08 2.22 10.77
CA ASP A 45 -4.74 2.04 12.08
C ASP A 45 -5.78 3.15 12.37
N CYS A 46 -5.74 4.25 11.64
CA CYS A 46 -6.66 5.39 11.76
C CYS A 46 -6.82 5.85 13.22
N PRO A 47 -5.84 6.56 13.82
CA PRO A 47 -5.82 6.93 15.22
C PRO A 47 -7.11 7.60 15.68
N GLY A 48 -7.66 7.16 16.81
CA GLY A 48 -8.95 7.62 17.33
C GLY A 48 -10.17 6.90 16.75
N HIS A 49 -10.02 6.12 15.66
CA HIS A 49 -11.10 5.45 14.95
C HIS A 49 -10.83 3.94 14.77
N PRO A 50 -10.83 3.13 15.84
CA PRO A 50 -10.44 1.71 15.79
C PRO A 50 -11.29 0.86 14.83
N ARG A 51 -12.52 1.30 14.49
CA ARG A 51 -13.38 0.65 13.50
C ARG A 51 -12.87 0.83 12.06
N LEU A 52 -12.04 1.83 11.80
CA LEU A 52 -11.42 2.10 10.50
C LEU A 52 -10.02 1.50 10.40
N SER A 53 -9.58 0.68 11.37
CA SER A 53 -8.27 0.06 11.38
C SER A 53 -8.24 -1.19 10.52
N LEU A 54 -7.49 -1.14 9.41
CA LEU A 54 -7.16 -2.31 8.59
C LEU A 54 -6.46 -3.38 9.45
N LEU A 55 -5.51 -2.96 10.30
CA LEU A 55 -4.71 -3.89 11.11
C LEU A 55 -5.57 -4.73 12.05
N ARG A 56 -6.55 -4.10 12.70
CA ARG A 56 -7.50 -4.79 13.60
C ARG A 56 -8.44 -5.70 12.82
N SER A 57 -8.92 -5.24 11.66
CA SER A 57 -9.77 -6.02 10.79
C SER A 57 -9.04 -7.27 10.30
N ALA A 58 -7.82 -7.14 9.78
CA ALA A 58 -6.99 -8.25 9.33
C ALA A 58 -6.73 -9.27 10.45
N ALA A 59 -6.38 -8.81 11.65
CA ALA A 59 -6.15 -9.68 12.79
C ALA A 59 -7.41 -10.46 13.22
N SER A 60 -8.59 -9.86 13.12
CA SER A 60 -9.87 -10.54 13.41
C SER A 60 -10.18 -11.67 12.40
N HIS A 61 -9.57 -11.64 11.22
CA HIS A 61 -9.66 -12.69 10.20
C HIS A 61 -8.48 -13.69 10.23
N GLY A 62 -7.62 -13.61 11.26
CA GLY A 62 -6.50 -14.55 11.45
C GLY A 62 -5.26 -14.22 10.64
N PHE A 63 -5.09 -12.97 10.23
CA PHE A 63 -3.89 -12.48 9.55
C PHE A 63 -3.01 -11.67 10.51
N THR A 64 -1.71 -11.93 10.54
CA THR A 64 -0.76 -10.95 11.07
C THR A 64 -0.72 -9.76 10.12
N ALA A 65 -0.82 -8.54 10.65
CA ALA A 65 -0.83 -7.33 9.86
C ALA A 65 0.29 -6.39 10.27
N ILE A 66 1.07 -5.94 9.29
CA ILE A 66 2.21 -5.03 9.42
C ILE A 66 1.92 -3.80 8.57
N ALA A 67 1.68 -2.64 9.19
CA ALA A 67 1.76 -1.37 8.49
C ALA A 67 3.19 -0.86 8.63
N LEU A 68 3.95 -0.89 7.53
CA LEU A 68 5.36 -0.49 7.54
C LEU A 68 5.48 1.01 7.22
N ASP A 69 6.26 1.74 8.01
CA ASP A 69 6.75 3.04 7.58
C ASP A 69 7.71 2.83 6.41
N ARG A 70 7.40 3.45 5.26
CA ARG A 70 8.28 3.33 4.09
C ARG A 70 9.69 3.82 4.42
N PRO A 71 10.76 3.26 3.82
CA PRO A 71 12.10 3.80 3.98
C PRO A 71 12.13 5.33 3.79
N GLY A 72 12.77 6.06 4.69
CA GLY A 72 12.76 7.53 4.74
C GLY A 72 11.60 8.14 5.56
N TYR A 73 10.78 7.30 6.17
CA TYR A 73 9.73 7.69 7.11
C TYR A 73 9.95 7.04 8.47
N GLY A 74 9.21 7.50 9.48
CA GLY A 74 9.30 6.95 10.83
C GLY A 74 10.74 6.94 11.36
N ALA A 75 11.21 5.80 11.85
CA ALA A 75 12.54 5.67 12.42
C ALA A 75 13.68 5.88 11.40
N SER A 76 13.45 5.60 10.10
CA SER A 76 14.44 5.77 9.03
C SER A 76 14.49 7.19 8.43
N ALA A 77 13.71 8.14 8.95
CA ALA A 77 13.57 9.49 8.38
C ALA A 77 14.91 10.27 8.26
N LEU A 78 15.90 9.95 9.06
CA LEU A 78 17.21 10.62 9.06
C LEU A 78 18.25 9.95 8.12
N TYR A 79 17.88 8.87 7.42
CA TYR A 79 18.80 8.06 6.60
C TYR A 79 18.60 8.30 5.09
N GLN A 80 18.23 9.52 4.68
CA GLN A 80 17.82 9.86 3.31
C GLN A 80 18.87 9.52 2.24
N ASP A 81 20.15 9.74 2.52
CA ASP A 81 21.25 9.51 1.57
C ASP A 81 21.34 8.04 1.08
N GLU A 82 20.92 7.09 1.91
CA GLU A 82 20.92 5.65 1.60
C GLU A 82 19.72 5.22 0.75
N LEU A 83 18.72 6.09 0.54
CA LEU A 83 17.39 5.71 0.06
C LEU A 83 17.09 6.14 -1.38
N MET A 84 18.05 6.73 -2.08
CA MET A 84 17.83 7.20 -3.46
C MET A 84 17.59 6.03 -4.43
N ALA A 85 18.30 4.92 -4.26
CA ALA A 85 18.12 3.71 -5.08
C ALA A 85 16.84 2.95 -4.72
N PRO A 86 15.94 2.67 -5.70
CA PRO A 86 14.73 1.88 -5.46
C PRO A 86 15.02 0.49 -4.88
N GLU A 87 16.07 -0.17 -5.33
CA GLU A 87 16.51 -1.50 -4.89
C GLU A 87 16.83 -1.51 -3.40
N ARG A 88 17.49 -0.45 -2.91
CA ARG A 88 17.80 -0.32 -1.49
C ARG A 88 16.56 -0.15 -0.64
N ARG A 89 15.54 0.56 -1.14
CA ARG A 89 14.25 0.70 -0.45
C ARG A 89 13.51 -0.63 -0.37
N VAL A 90 13.56 -1.44 -1.43
CA VAL A 90 12.99 -2.80 -1.44
C VAL A 90 13.71 -3.68 -0.42
N GLU A 91 15.04 -3.72 -0.45
CA GLU A 91 15.86 -4.49 0.49
C GLU A 91 15.52 -4.15 1.95
N LEU A 92 15.49 -2.85 2.28
CA LEU A 92 15.16 -2.40 3.65
C LEU A 92 13.75 -2.81 4.08
N ALA A 93 12.77 -2.69 3.18
CA ALA A 93 11.39 -3.03 3.48
C ALA A 93 11.20 -4.55 3.66
N VAL A 94 11.79 -5.35 2.77
CA VAL A 94 11.74 -6.82 2.85
C VAL A 94 12.43 -7.34 4.09
N CYS A 95 13.67 -6.91 4.34
CA CYS A 95 14.39 -7.30 5.55
C CYS A 95 13.68 -6.87 6.84
N ALA A 96 13.02 -5.70 6.84
CA ALA A 96 12.22 -5.28 8.00
C ALA A 96 11.00 -6.20 8.22
N VAL A 97 10.34 -6.63 7.15
CA VAL A 97 9.25 -7.63 7.24
C VAL A 97 9.80 -8.98 7.71
N ASP A 98 10.97 -9.40 7.24
CA ASP A 98 11.63 -10.65 7.66
C ASP A 98 11.95 -10.65 9.16
N GLU A 99 12.39 -9.53 9.70
CA GLU A 99 12.68 -9.37 11.14
C GLU A 99 11.40 -9.33 12.00
N ILE A 100 10.29 -8.78 11.48
CA ILE A 100 9.02 -8.71 12.20
C ILE A 100 8.25 -10.02 12.10
N ALA A 101 8.18 -10.61 10.93
CA ALA A 101 7.51 -11.87 10.64
C ALA A 101 8.46 -12.77 9.82
N PRO A 102 9.28 -13.59 10.48
CA PRO A 102 10.27 -14.43 9.80
C PRO A 102 9.64 -15.41 8.80
N PRO A 103 10.36 -15.75 7.71
CA PRO A 103 9.98 -16.85 6.83
C PRO A 103 9.67 -18.13 7.62
N GLY A 104 8.65 -18.87 7.23
CA GLY A 104 8.17 -20.05 7.98
C GLY A 104 7.18 -19.73 9.10
N GLY A 105 7.03 -18.45 9.51
CA GLY A 105 6.00 -17.98 10.45
C GLY A 105 4.87 -17.19 9.76
N ARG A 106 4.78 -17.22 8.41
CA ARG A 106 3.88 -16.39 7.60
C ARG A 106 2.64 -17.11 7.08
N GLY A 107 2.38 -18.32 7.56
CA GLY A 107 1.30 -19.15 7.00
C GLY A 107 1.52 -19.40 5.52
N ALA A 108 0.57 -19.01 4.67
CA ALA A 108 0.66 -19.21 3.22
C ALA A 108 1.61 -18.22 2.51
N GLY A 109 2.05 -17.13 3.17
CA GLY A 109 2.94 -16.14 2.59
C GLY A 109 2.57 -14.70 2.92
N VAL A 110 2.94 -13.77 2.04
CA VAL A 110 2.79 -12.32 2.21
C VAL A 110 1.80 -11.77 1.18
N PHE A 111 0.82 -11.00 1.63
CA PHE A 111 -0.03 -10.18 0.79
C PHE A 111 0.38 -8.71 0.93
N LEU A 112 0.58 -8.02 -0.18
CA LEU A 112 1.00 -6.62 -0.19
C LEU A 112 -0.20 -5.72 -0.45
N LEU A 113 -0.41 -4.72 0.42
CA LEU A 113 -1.42 -3.69 0.25
C LEU A 113 -0.74 -2.33 0.22
N ALA A 114 -1.03 -1.50 -0.76
CA ALA A 114 -0.39 -0.21 -0.87
C ALA A 114 -1.35 0.92 -1.23
N HIS A 115 -1.02 2.12 -0.76
CA HIS A 115 -1.76 3.33 -1.05
C HIS A 115 -0.87 4.38 -1.72
N SER A 116 -1.37 4.96 -2.83
CA SER A 116 -0.79 6.14 -3.50
C SER A 116 0.71 5.95 -3.79
N ALA A 117 1.60 6.82 -3.29
CA ALA A 117 3.05 6.72 -3.46
C ALA A 117 3.67 5.42 -2.89
N GLY A 118 2.94 4.67 -2.07
CA GLY A 118 3.35 3.36 -1.57
C GLY A 118 3.28 2.27 -2.63
N CYS A 119 2.49 2.45 -3.68
CA CYS A 119 2.32 1.46 -4.74
C CYS A 119 3.63 1.14 -5.48
N ASP A 120 4.53 2.12 -5.65
CA ASP A 120 5.87 1.90 -6.22
C ASP A 120 6.64 0.84 -5.41
N LEU A 121 6.72 1.03 -4.10
CA LEU A 121 7.46 0.10 -3.24
C LEU A 121 6.81 -1.28 -3.22
N ALA A 122 5.50 -1.37 -3.04
CA ALA A 122 4.80 -2.65 -3.00
C ALA A 122 4.94 -3.46 -4.29
N MET A 123 4.81 -2.82 -5.44
CA MET A 123 4.99 -3.51 -6.74
C MET A 123 6.43 -4.00 -6.93
N ARG A 124 7.44 -3.21 -6.53
CA ARG A 124 8.84 -3.64 -6.55
C ARG A 124 9.09 -4.78 -5.57
N MET A 125 8.52 -4.74 -4.37
CA MET A 125 8.58 -5.87 -3.42
C MET A 125 7.95 -7.13 -3.99
N ALA A 126 6.85 -7.03 -4.73
CA ALA A 126 6.20 -8.17 -5.37
C ALA A 126 7.03 -8.77 -6.52
N VAL A 127 7.83 -7.95 -7.21
CA VAL A 127 8.62 -8.39 -8.37
C VAL A 127 10.01 -8.88 -7.97
N ASP A 128 10.67 -8.16 -7.05
CA ASP A 128 12.11 -8.31 -6.78
C ASP A 128 12.41 -8.61 -5.29
N GLY A 129 11.37 -8.68 -4.41
CA GLY A 129 11.57 -8.70 -2.97
C GLY A 129 11.43 -10.06 -2.29
N PHE A 130 10.31 -10.74 -2.45
CA PHE A 130 9.93 -11.93 -1.68
C PHE A 130 9.99 -13.26 -2.44
N ASP A 131 10.73 -13.32 -3.53
CA ASP A 131 10.78 -14.50 -4.41
C ASP A 131 9.37 -15.04 -4.75
N THR A 132 8.99 -16.19 -4.20
CA THR A 132 7.70 -16.87 -4.47
C THR A 132 6.68 -16.72 -3.34
N GLU A 133 6.98 -15.97 -2.28
CA GLU A 133 6.10 -15.89 -1.10
C GLU A 133 4.94 -14.88 -1.25
N VAL A 134 4.90 -14.09 -2.33
CA VAL A 134 3.82 -13.09 -2.51
C VAL A 134 2.56 -13.76 -3.02
N LEU A 135 1.47 -13.60 -2.26
CA LEU A 135 0.15 -14.16 -2.57
C LEU A 135 -0.65 -13.31 -3.55
N GLY A 136 -0.50 -12.01 -3.47
CA GLY A 136 -1.20 -11.03 -4.28
C GLY A 136 -0.87 -9.61 -3.87
N VAL A 137 -1.36 -8.63 -4.64
CA VAL A 137 -1.13 -7.20 -4.41
C VAL A 137 -2.43 -6.42 -4.52
N GLU A 138 -2.73 -5.57 -3.55
CA GLU A 138 -3.75 -4.53 -3.61
C GLU A 138 -3.10 -3.16 -3.79
N LEU A 139 -3.56 -2.40 -4.78
CA LEU A 139 -3.06 -1.06 -5.13
C LEU A 139 -4.21 -0.05 -5.07
N ALA A 140 -4.19 0.85 -4.11
CA ALA A 140 -5.21 1.88 -3.95
C ALA A 140 -4.69 3.28 -4.28
N GLY A 141 -5.51 4.10 -4.94
CA GLY A 141 -5.18 5.50 -5.21
C GLY A 141 -3.97 5.69 -6.14
N THR A 142 -3.87 4.87 -7.18
CA THR A 142 -2.83 4.95 -8.24
C THR A 142 -3.45 4.91 -9.63
N GLY A 143 -2.69 5.29 -10.65
CA GLY A 143 -3.15 5.30 -12.04
C GLY A 143 -2.06 5.72 -13.02
N LEU A 144 -2.42 5.78 -14.32
CA LEU A 144 -1.52 6.13 -15.43
C LEU A 144 -1.59 7.60 -15.83
N SER A 145 -2.67 8.29 -15.51
CA SER A 145 -2.91 9.68 -15.91
C SER A 145 -3.50 10.49 -14.77
N PHE A 146 -2.94 11.68 -14.54
CA PHE A 146 -3.51 12.61 -13.57
C PHE A 146 -4.72 13.33 -14.16
N GLN A 147 -5.76 13.56 -13.36
CA GLN A 147 -6.83 14.50 -13.72
C GLN A 147 -6.26 15.89 -14.00
N SER A 148 -6.90 16.65 -14.89
CA SER A 148 -6.42 17.98 -15.33
C SER A 148 -6.15 18.92 -14.15
N ARG A 149 -7.02 18.92 -13.13
CA ARG A 149 -6.86 19.71 -11.91
C ARG A 149 -5.64 19.23 -11.09
N ALA A 150 -5.50 17.92 -10.93
CA ALA A 150 -4.37 17.35 -10.21
C ALA A 150 -3.05 17.66 -10.92
N LYS A 151 -3.00 17.54 -12.24
CA LYS A 151 -1.84 17.89 -13.06
C LYS A 151 -1.43 19.36 -12.86
N ALA A 152 -2.37 20.29 -12.85
CA ALA A 152 -2.11 21.70 -12.62
C ALA A 152 -1.57 21.99 -11.20
N VAL A 153 -2.07 21.29 -10.18
CA VAL A 153 -1.58 21.41 -8.81
C VAL A 153 -0.19 20.76 -8.66
N LEU A 154 -0.03 19.53 -9.12
CA LEU A 154 1.20 18.76 -8.96
C LEU A 154 2.38 19.34 -9.74
N SER A 155 2.13 20.02 -10.87
CA SER A 155 3.19 20.72 -11.62
C SER A 155 3.85 21.85 -10.83
N GLN A 156 3.26 22.32 -9.74
CA GLN A 156 3.84 23.34 -8.85
C GLN A 156 4.69 22.71 -7.72
N ALA A 157 4.74 21.38 -7.63
CA ALA A 157 5.52 20.69 -6.60
C ALA A 157 7.02 20.87 -6.86
N THR A 158 7.78 21.01 -5.78
CA THR A 158 9.25 20.97 -5.79
C THR A 158 9.73 20.04 -4.67
N THR A 159 11.01 19.72 -4.64
CA THR A 159 11.62 18.97 -3.54
C THR A 159 11.39 19.64 -2.18
N ALA A 160 11.41 20.98 -2.14
CA ALA A 160 11.29 21.76 -0.91
C ALA A 160 9.86 22.18 -0.53
N ARG A 161 8.90 22.15 -1.49
CA ARG A 161 7.57 22.72 -1.27
C ARG A 161 6.45 21.80 -1.76
N ARG A 162 5.48 21.54 -0.87
CA ARG A 162 4.19 20.95 -1.27
C ARG A 162 3.37 21.98 -2.03
N PRO A 163 2.71 21.61 -3.15
CA PRO A 163 1.91 22.56 -3.92
C PRO A 163 0.67 23.01 -3.14
N GLU A 164 0.28 24.24 -3.34
CA GLU A 164 -0.98 24.75 -2.86
C GLU A 164 -2.13 24.01 -3.56
N GLY A 165 -3.18 23.64 -2.80
CA GLY A 165 -4.32 22.87 -3.32
C GLY A 165 -4.16 21.35 -3.24
N LEU A 166 -2.95 20.80 -2.97
CA LEU A 166 -2.74 19.34 -2.85
C LEU A 166 -3.67 18.72 -1.80
N ARG A 167 -3.85 19.36 -0.64
CA ARG A 167 -4.77 18.88 0.40
C ARG A 167 -6.20 18.78 -0.11
N GLY A 168 -6.64 19.73 -0.94
CA GLY A 168 -7.98 19.73 -1.53
C GLY A 168 -8.20 18.67 -2.59
N LEU A 169 -7.13 18.05 -3.13
CA LEU A 169 -7.21 16.88 -3.97
C LEU A 169 -7.27 15.60 -3.12
N LEU A 170 -6.31 15.44 -2.21
CA LEU A 170 -6.15 14.21 -1.42
C LEU A 170 -7.31 13.95 -0.45
N TRP A 171 -7.99 14.99 0.03
CA TRP A 171 -9.07 14.90 1.02
C TRP A 171 -10.43 15.30 0.44
N HIS A 172 -10.65 15.08 -0.84
CA HIS A 172 -11.93 15.33 -1.51
C HIS A 172 -12.79 14.06 -1.55
N PRO A 173 -14.10 14.16 -1.27
CA PRO A 173 -14.82 15.22 -0.56
C PRO A 173 -14.48 15.22 0.95
N ILE A 174 -14.25 16.40 1.51
CA ILE A 174 -13.76 16.58 2.88
C ILE A 174 -14.68 15.96 3.96
N ASN A 175 -15.97 15.92 3.71
CA ASN A 175 -16.99 15.36 4.61
C ASN A 175 -16.98 13.83 4.70
N LEU A 176 -16.19 13.14 3.88
CA LEU A 176 -15.99 11.69 3.98
C LEU A 176 -14.97 11.28 5.03
N TYR A 177 -14.26 12.23 5.63
CA TYR A 177 -13.14 11.97 6.51
C TYR A 177 -13.31 12.56 7.91
N PRO A 178 -12.77 11.94 8.95
CA PRO A 178 -12.66 12.53 10.27
C PRO A 178 -11.90 13.88 10.20
N PRO A 179 -12.44 14.97 10.76
CA PRO A 179 -11.87 16.31 10.62
C PRO A 179 -10.42 16.44 11.10
N GLU A 180 -10.05 15.73 12.16
CA GLU A 180 -8.70 15.74 12.74
C GLU A 180 -7.67 15.12 11.79
N LEU A 181 -8.04 14.12 10.98
CA LEU A 181 -7.15 13.53 9.99
C LEU A 181 -6.91 14.50 8.83
N VAL A 182 -7.95 15.16 8.39
CA VAL A 182 -7.86 16.20 7.35
C VAL A 182 -6.97 17.36 7.82
N THR A 183 -7.01 17.71 9.11
CA THR A 183 -6.21 18.82 9.65
C THR A 183 -4.76 18.47 9.99
N GLY A 184 -4.31 17.24 9.68
CA GLY A 184 -2.92 16.85 9.77
C GLY A 184 -2.60 15.73 10.76
N GLY A 185 -3.62 15.06 11.31
CA GLY A 185 -3.45 13.96 12.28
C GLY A 185 -2.63 12.76 11.77
N LEU A 186 -2.46 12.63 10.43
CA LEU A 186 -1.65 11.61 9.79
C LEU A 186 -0.43 12.17 9.04
N SER A 187 -0.16 13.46 9.15
CA SER A 187 0.91 14.10 8.37
C SER A 187 2.29 13.72 8.89
N ALA A 188 3.18 13.34 7.97
CA ALA A 188 4.59 13.10 8.20
C ALA A 188 5.46 13.90 7.22
N PRO A 189 6.72 14.22 7.55
CA PRO A 189 7.69 14.73 6.59
C PRO A 189 7.82 13.76 5.40
N ARG A 190 7.95 14.31 4.19
CA ARG A 190 8.11 13.53 2.97
C ARG A 190 9.56 13.10 2.81
N ALA A 191 9.80 11.86 2.37
CA ALA A 191 11.12 11.39 2.01
C ALA A 191 11.65 12.14 0.77
N GLU A 192 12.96 12.36 0.68
CA GLU A 192 13.58 13.17 -0.38
C GLU A 192 13.42 12.56 -1.77
N TYR A 193 13.54 11.24 -1.88
CA TYR A 193 13.38 10.50 -3.15
C TYR A 193 11.96 10.56 -3.73
N GLU A 194 10.96 10.89 -2.92
CA GLU A 194 9.54 10.76 -3.30
C GLU A 194 9.14 11.68 -4.44
N PHE A 195 9.78 12.84 -4.56
CA PHE A 195 9.52 13.76 -5.66
C PHE A 195 9.89 13.11 -7.01
N GLU A 196 11.05 12.50 -7.09
CA GLU A 196 11.51 11.82 -8.31
C GLU A 196 10.65 10.60 -8.62
N THR A 197 10.39 9.76 -7.62
CA THR A 197 9.53 8.58 -7.77
C THR A 197 8.14 8.97 -8.29
N THR A 198 7.49 9.95 -7.67
CA THR A 198 6.15 10.39 -8.08
C THR A 198 6.14 10.99 -9.50
N SER A 199 7.18 11.73 -9.87
CA SER A 199 7.28 12.36 -11.18
C SER A 199 7.45 11.34 -12.31
N ASN A 200 8.11 10.23 -12.05
CA ASN A 200 8.40 9.19 -13.04
C ASN A 200 7.37 8.05 -13.03
N TRP A 201 6.52 7.96 -12.00
CA TRP A 201 5.64 6.84 -11.74
C TRP A 201 4.75 6.46 -12.92
N ALA A 202 3.83 7.32 -13.30
CA ALA A 202 2.78 6.99 -14.24
C ALA A 202 3.30 6.63 -15.64
N GLN A 203 4.36 7.29 -16.10
CA GLN A 203 4.82 7.19 -17.50
C GLN A 203 5.98 6.23 -17.70
N ARG A 204 6.79 5.99 -16.67
CA ARG A 204 8.00 5.18 -16.78
C ARG A 204 7.93 3.94 -15.89
N ASP A 205 7.75 4.14 -14.58
CA ASP A 205 7.98 3.09 -13.60
C ASP A 205 6.78 2.14 -13.50
N PHE A 206 5.56 2.68 -13.44
CA PHE A 206 4.35 1.84 -13.30
C PHE A 206 4.22 0.83 -14.46
N PRO A 207 4.23 1.20 -15.74
CA PRO A 207 4.09 0.24 -16.83
C PRO A 207 5.22 -0.81 -16.84
N ALA A 208 6.46 -0.37 -16.57
CA ALA A 208 7.62 -1.27 -16.58
C ALA A 208 7.59 -2.31 -15.46
N ILE A 209 7.09 -1.94 -14.26
CA ILE A 209 7.02 -2.85 -13.13
C ILE A 209 5.76 -3.72 -13.24
N ALA A 210 4.60 -3.14 -13.60
CA ALA A 210 3.33 -3.84 -13.72
C ALA A 210 3.43 -5.06 -14.66
N ALA A 211 4.11 -4.92 -15.78
CA ALA A 211 4.34 -6.00 -16.75
C ALA A 211 5.12 -7.21 -16.17
N ARG A 212 5.78 -7.04 -15.03
CA ARG A 212 6.59 -8.08 -14.34
C ARG A 212 5.87 -8.71 -13.15
N VAL A 213 4.77 -8.13 -12.67
CA VAL A 213 3.99 -8.67 -11.55
C VAL A 213 3.33 -9.98 -11.97
N ARG A 214 3.62 -11.07 -11.27
CA ARG A 214 3.19 -12.44 -11.61
C ARG A 214 2.18 -13.04 -10.63
N VAL A 215 1.66 -12.23 -9.74
CA VAL A 215 0.66 -12.61 -8.75
C VAL A 215 -0.68 -11.92 -9.05
N PRO A 216 -1.81 -12.38 -8.50
CA PRO A 216 -3.08 -11.68 -8.61
C PRO A 216 -2.96 -10.22 -8.14
N VAL A 217 -3.59 -9.31 -8.86
CA VAL A 217 -3.61 -7.87 -8.57
C VAL A 217 -5.04 -7.39 -8.43
N GLU A 218 -5.31 -6.64 -7.38
CA GLU A 218 -6.50 -5.80 -7.26
C GLU A 218 -6.07 -4.34 -7.31
N VAL A 219 -6.84 -3.51 -8.03
CA VAL A 219 -6.66 -2.06 -8.07
C VAL A 219 -7.95 -1.41 -7.59
N SER A 220 -7.90 -0.78 -6.42
CA SER A 220 -9.05 -0.08 -5.86
C SER A 220 -9.07 1.39 -6.26
N VAL A 221 -10.21 1.79 -6.83
CA VAL A 221 -10.45 3.13 -7.35
C VAL A 221 -11.58 3.77 -6.55
N ALA A 222 -11.34 4.95 -6.00
CA ALA A 222 -12.36 5.67 -5.24
C ALA A 222 -13.37 6.35 -6.16
N GLU A 223 -14.67 6.33 -5.79
CA GLU A 223 -15.74 7.05 -6.52
C GLU A 223 -15.41 8.55 -6.72
N TYR A 224 -14.83 9.16 -5.69
CA TYR A 224 -14.43 10.59 -5.71
C TYR A 224 -12.91 10.77 -5.86
N GLU A 225 -12.26 9.88 -6.64
CA GLU A 225 -10.84 10.04 -6.95
C GLU A 225 -10.60 11.40 -7.63
N SER A 226 -9.68 12.19 -7.10
CA SER A 226 -9.40 13.56 -7.57
C SER A 226 -7.97 13.76 -8.05
N VAL A 227 -7.12 12.74 -7.93
CA VAL A 227 -5.73 12.76 -8.37
C VAL A 227 -5.59 12.08 -9.73
N TRP A 228 -6.08 10.85 -9.84
CA TRP A 228 -5.93 10.01 -11.01
C TRP A 228 -7.19 10.00 -11.86
N GLU A 229 -7.05 9.86 -13.18
CA GLU A 229 -8.18 9.54 -14.04
C GLU A 229 -8.72 8.15 -13.64
N ALA A 230 -10.03 8.10 -13.36
CA ALA A 230 -10.72 6.93 -12.82
C ALA A 230 -11.95 6.56 -13.66
N THR A 231 -11.90 6.85 -14.97
CA THR A 231 -12.94 6.43 -15.90
C THR A 231 -12.84 4.92 -16.19
N PRO A 232 -13.91 4.25 -16.62
CA PRO A 232 -13.82 2.83 -17.03
C PRO A 232 -12.70 2.55 -18.04
N THR A 233 -12.46 3.48 -18.97
CA THR A 233 -11.36 3.36 -19.94
C THR A 233 -10.00 3.45 -19.26
N ALA A 234 -9.79 4.45 -18.38
CA ALA A 234 -8.52 4.60 -17.66
C ALA A 234 -8.25 3.39 -16.74
N ASN A 235 -9.30 2.86 -16.10
CA ASN A 235 -9.19 1.66 -15.25
C ASN A 235 -8.83 0.42 -16.09
N ALA A 236 -9.40 0.27 -17.29
CA ALA A 236 -9.04 -0.81 -18.20
C ALA A 236 -7.57 -0.70 -18.67
N GLU A 237 -7.11 0.52 -19.01
CA GLU A 237 -5.71 0.78 -19.37
C GLU A 237 -4.75 0.40 -18.24
N VAL A 238 -5.11 0.69 -16.98
CA VAL A 238 -4.33 0.26 -15.80
C VAL A 238 -4.27 -1.26 -15.71
N ALA A 239 -5.39 -1.95 -15.88
CA ALA A 239 -5.43 -3.42 -15.82
C ALA A 239 -4.59 -4.08 -16.92
N GLU A 240 -4.58 -3.50 -18.13
CA GLU A 240 -3.80 -3.99 -19.27
C GLU A 240 -2.28 -3.94 -19.06
N MET A 241 -1.78 -3.12 -18.12
CA MET A 241 -0.33 -3.06 -17.80
C MET A 241 0.18 -4.35 -17.13
N PHE A 242 -0.67 -5.10 -16.44
CA PHE A 242 -0.30 -6.29 -15.68
C PHE A 242 -0.27 -7.55 -16.55
N THR A 243 0.49 -7.53 -17.62
CA THR A 243 0.51 -8.58 -18.66
C THR A 243 0.99 -9.96 -18.17
N ALA A 244 1.75 -10.04 -17.08
CA ALA A 244 2.22 -11.29 -16.49
C ALA A 244 1.36 -11.77 -15.30
N SER A 245 0.41 -10.95 -14.84
CA SER A 245 -0.48 -11.32 -13.73
C SER A 245 -1.52 -12.36 -14.18
N PRO A 246 -1.77 -13.41 -13.38
CA PRO A 246 -2.80 -14.40 -13.71
C PRO A 246 -4.22 -13.85 -13.59
N ARG A 247 -4.40 -12.76 -12.84
CA ARG A 247 -5.72 -12.13 -12.61
C ARG A 247 -5.55 -10.67 -12.20
N VAL A 248 -6.33 -9.79 -12.83
CA VAL A 248 -6.43 -8.38 -12.45
C VAL A 248 -7.90 -8.05 -12.17
N VAL A 249 -8.14 -7.41 -11.03
CA VAL A 249 -9.47 -6.97 -10.58
C VAL A 249 -9.45 -5.47 -10.41
N ILE A 250 -10.45 -4.78 -10.95
CA ILE A 250 -10.71 -3.37 -10.66
C ILE A 250 -11.86 -3.30 -9.66
N ASN A 251 -11.60 -2.73 -8.49
CA ASN A 251 -12.57 -2.55 -7.43
C ASN A 251 -12.96 -1.07 -7.32
N GLU A 252 -14.19 -0.73 -7.70
CA GLU A 252 -14.72 0.63 -7.57
C GLU A 252 -15.35 0.80 -6.17
N VAL A 253 -14.76 1.67 -5.34
CA VAL A 253 -15.16 1.84 -3.94
C VAL A 253 -16.12 3.03 -3.82
N ALA A 254 -17.41 2.72 -3.71
CA ALA A 254 -18.44 3.72 -3.53
C ALA A 254 -18.27 4.50 -2.21
N GLY A 255 -18.55 5.80 -2.22
CA GLY A 255 -18.44 6.68 -1.05
C GLY A 255 -17.01 6.93 -0.59
N ALA A 256 -15.98 6.54 -1.36
CA ALA A 256 -14.59 6.77 -1.05
C ALA A 256 -14.01 7.97 -1.83
N GLY A 257 -13.08 8.69 -1.24
CA GLY A 257 -12.15 9.57 -1.93
C GLY A 257 -10.73 8.99 -1.88
N HIS A 258 -9.73 9.73 -2.37
CA HIS A 258 -8.35 9.24 -2.56
C HIS A 258 -7.78 8.47 -1.35
N ASN A 259 -8.07 8.88 -0.12
CA ASN A 259 -7.60 8.22 1.11
C ASN A 259 -8.57 7.11 1.57
N LEU A 260 -8.63 5.99 0.84
CA LEU A 260 -9.62 4.93 0.99
C LEU A 260 -9.67 4.32 2.42
N SER A 261 -8.52 4.12 3.05
CA SER A 261 -8.43 3.43 4.35
C SER A 261 -8.82 4.27 5.58
N VAL A 262 -9.15 5.55 5.42
CA VAL A 262 -9.41 6.46 6.55
C VAL A 262 -10.72 7.26 6.41
N GLY A 263 -11.51 6.98 5.37
CA GLY A 263 -12.81 7.62 5.12
C GLY A 263 -13.99 6.78 5.62
N LEU A 264 -15.21 7.28 5.37
CA LEU A 264 -16.46 6.58 5.75
C LEU A 264 -16.60 5.19 5.10
N ALA A 265 -16.02 5.00 3.91
CA ALA A 265 -16.03 3.72 3.19
C ALA A 265 -14.91 2.76 3.63
N ALA A 266 -14.02 3.16 4.54
CA ALA A 266 -12.82 2.40 4.88
C ALA A 266 -13.13 0.97 5.37
N ASP A 267 -14.14 0.78 6.22
CA ASP A 267 -14.51 -0.54 6.69
C ASP A 267 -14.95 -1.46 5.53
N ALA A 268 -15.83 -0.99 4.65
CA ALA A 268 -16.27 -1.73 3.48
C ALA A 268 -15.11 -2.04 2.51
N TYR A 269 -14.22 -1.07 2.29
CA TYR A 269 -13.00 -1.25 1.50
C TYR A 269 -12.10 -2.33 2.11
N HIS A 270 -11.83 -2.28 3.40
CA HIS A 270 -10.99 -3.28 4.07
C HIS A 270 -11.59 -4.68 4.01
N GLN A 271 -12.92 -4.83 4.18
CA GLN A 271 -13.59 -6.13 4.04
C GLN A 271 -13.46 -6.69 2.61
N HIS A 272 -13.58 -5.82 1.60
CA HIS A 272 -13.39 -6.23 0.20
C HIS A 272 -11.95 -6.72 -0.04
N VAL A 273 -10.95 -5.96 0.40
CA VAL A 273 -9.53 -6.38 0.30
C VAL A 273 -9.28 -7.71 1.01
N LEU A 274 -9.83 -7.90 2.22
CA LEU A 274 -9.69 -9.17 2.94
C LEU A 274 -10.36 -10.34 2.20
N SER A 275 -11.46 -10.08 1.50
CA SER A 275 -12.07 -11.08 0.61
C SER A 275 -11.15 -11.43 -0.56
N PHE A 276 -10.47 -10.45 -1.16
CA PHE A 276 -9.48 -10.72 -2.21
C PHE A 276 -8.26 -11.48 -1.69
N VAL A 277 -7.80 -11.21 -0.46
CA VAL A 277 -6.75 -12.02 0.21
C VAL A 277 -7.20 -13.48 0.32
N GLU A 278 -8.46 -13.74 0.71
CA GLU A 278 -9.02 -15.11 0.78
C GLU A 278 -8.99 -15.81 -0.59
N GLU A 279 -9.35 -15.09 -1.65
CA GLU A 279 -9.31 -15.65 -3.00
C GLU A 279 -7.87 -16.00 -3.42
N CYS A 280 -6.89 -15.17 -3.08
CA CYS A 280 -5.47 -15.47 -3.32
C CYS A 280 -5.00 -16.71 -2.55
N LEU A 281 -5.43 -16.88 -1.29
CA LEU A 281 -5.13 -18.07 -0.49
C LEU A 281 -5.72 -19.36 -1.08
N ILE A 282 -6.92 -19.29 -1.63
CA ILE A 282 -7.58 -20.44 -2.28
C ILE A 282 -6.82 -20.82 -3.55
N ALA A 283 -6.40 -19.82 -4.35
CA ALA A 283 -5.65 -20.05 -5.57
C ALA A 283 -4.29 -20.72 -5.31
N CYS A 284 -3.56 -20.30 -4.27
CA CYS A 284 -2.31 -20.94 -3.85
C CYS A 284 -2.51 -22.43 -3.50
N LYS A 285 -3.51 -22.74 -2.68
CA LYS A 285 -3.80 -24.13 -2.28
C LYS A 285 -4.22 -25.02 -3.46
N GLY A 286 -4.90 -24.44 -4.46
CA GLY A 286 -5.28 -25.18 -5.68
C GLY A 286 -4.06 -25.59 -6.51
N MET A 287 -3.04 -24.74 -6.58
CA MET A 287 -1.79 -25.05 -7.29
C MET A 287 -0.99 -26.16 -6.59
N ASP A 288 -0.95 -26.20 -5.26
CA ASP A 288 -0.26 -27.24 -4.51
C ASP A 288 -0.88 -28.64 -4.75
N VAL A 289 -2.20 -28.72 -4.85
CA VAL A 289 -2.92 -29.99 -5.13
C VAL A 289 -2.63 -30.51 -6.54
N GLU A 290 -2.49 -29.65 -7.53
CA GLU A 290 -2.15 -30.04 -8.91
C GLU A 290 -0.70 -30.50 -9.05
N VAL A 291 0.22 -29.92 -8.29
CA VAL A 291 1.65 -30.32 -8.29
C VAL A 291 1.85 -31.67 -7.59
N GLU A 292 1.12 -31.97 -6.51
CA GLU A 292 1.17 -33.28 -5.84
C GLU A 292 0.49 -34.42 -6.65
N ALA A 293 -0.38 -34.08 -7.60
CA ALA A 293 -1.11 -35.02 -8.42
C ALA A 293 -0.43 -35.36 -9.78
N SER A 294 0.65 -34.67 -10.11
CA SER A 294 1.43 -34.82 -11.34
C SER A 294 2.79 -35.49 -11.11
#